data_402fe15b92e397ab5c884c7d290c7ad5
#
_entry.id   402fe15b92e397ab5c884c7d290c7ad5
#
_cell.length_a   1.000
_cell.length_b   1.000
_cell.length_c   1.000
_cell.angle_alpha   90.00
_cell.angle_beta   90.00
_cell.angle_gamma   90.00
#
_symmetry.space_group_name_H-M   'P 1'
#
loop_
_entity.id
_entity.type
_entity.pdbx_description
1 polymer ?
#
loop_
_entity_poly.entity_id
_entity_poly.type
_entity_poly.pdbx_seq_one_letter_code
_entity_poly.pdbx_strand_id
1 'polypeptide(L)'
;MLPTFVNTDKEAVLDMMGLVLRNIVRFVSSYIRIGEAKKVTEYSAKYIAYQKTTGAYNGFLGFASDDNAILTIADGYADEYFEKPDEDALDSVCEFTNCINGLYATELSYKEVVIDMLPPEFHFDGSLKETAEFYVLPLYITGKKVDLLVKM
;
A
#
# COMPACT_ATOMS: atom_id res chain seq x y z
N MET A 1 -3.59 28.31 4.37
CA MET A 1 -2.75 27.86 3.76
C MET A 1 -2.15 26.71 4.24
N LEU A 2 -1.82 26.11 3.54
CA LEU A 2 -1.32 25.00 3.90
C LEU A 2 0.01 25.07 4.12
N PRO A 3 0.31 24.78 4.97
CA PRO A 3 1.55 24.82 5.28
C PRO A 3 2.37 24.03 4.61
N THR A 4 2.44 24.11 4.13
CA THR A 4 3.10 23.71 3.92
C THR A 4 3.56 23.21 3.31
N PHE A 5 3.35 23.47 3.02
CA PHE A 5 3.69 23.28 2.45
C PHE A 5 4.44 22.83 2.17
N VAL A 6 4.38 22.59 2.16
CA VAL A 6 5.40 22.43 2.13
C VAL A 6 6.02 21.24 2.46
N ASN A 7 5.55 20.35 2.87
CA ASN A 7 6.09 19.06 3.10
C ASN A 7 5.82 18.20 1.88
N THR A 8 6.83 18.06 1.02
CA THR A 8 6.72 17.28 -0.20
C THR A 8 6.42 15.82 0.10
N ASP A 9 6.92 15.28 1.21
CA ASP A 9 6.64 13.90 1.61
C ASP A 9 5.15 13.71 1.89
N LYS A 10 4.53 14.70 2.53
CA LYS A 10 3.10 14.64 2.83
C LYS A 10 2.26 14.69 1.55
N GLU A 11 2.64 15.55 0.59
CA GLU A 11 1.95 15.60 -0.69
C GLU A 11 2.08 14.29 -1.44
N ALA A 12 3.28 13.71 -1.46
CA ALA A 12 3.51 12.43 -2.12
C ALA A 12 2.67 11.32 -1.48
N VAL A 13 2.57 11.31 -0.15
CA VAL A 13 1.75 10.33 0.56
C VAL A 13 0.27 10.50 0.20
N LEU A 14 -0.24 11.73 0.15
CA LEU A 14 -1.63 11.98 -0.21
C LEU A 14 -1.92 11.58 -1.65
N ASP A 15 -1.00 11.85 -2.57
CA ASP A 15 -1.14 11.44 -3.96
C ASP A 15 -1.17 9.92 -4.08
N MET A 16 -0.29 9.24 -3.35
CA MET A 16 -0.26 7.79 -3.33
C MET A 16 -1.55 7.21 -2.74
N MET A 17 -2.04 7.79 -1.64
CA MET A 17 -3.30 7.34 -1.03
C MET A 17 -4.47 7.47 -2.00
N GLY A 18 -4.54 8.60 -2.74
CA GLY A 18 -5.57 8.80 -3.75
C GLY A 18 -5.49 7.74 -4.85
N LEU A 19 -4.29 7.42 -5.30
CA LEU A 19 -4.07 6.41 -6.33
C LEU A 19 -4.47 5.02 -5.83
N VAL A 20 -4.11 4.68 -4.59
CA VAL A 20 -4.51 3.41 -3.97
C VAL A 20 -6.02 3.30 -3.91
N LEU A 21 -6.71 4.33 -3.41
CA LEU A 21 -8.16 4.30 -3.25
C LEU A 21 -8.87 4.15 -4.59
N ARG A 22 -8.42 4.85 -5.63
CA ARG A 22 -8.99 4.71 -6.97
C ARG A 22 -8.85 3.29 -7.50
N ASN A 23 -7.72 2.65 -7.24
CA ASN A 23 -7.47 1.30 -7.69
C ASN A 23 -8.24 0.26 -6.87
N ILE A 24 -8.43 0.49 -5.58
CA ILE A 24 -9.29 -0.38 -4.76
C ILE A 24 -10.72 -0.32 -5.29
N VAL A 25 -11.24 0.87 -5.57
CA VAL A 25 -12.58 1.01 -6.13
C VAL A 25 -12.69 0.30 -7.49
N ARG A 26 -11.65 0.40 -8.31
CA ARG A 26 -11.66 -0.21 -9.64
C ARG A 26 -11.60 -1.73 -9.62
N PHE A 27 -10.73 -2.31 -8.79
CA PHE A 27 -10.45 -3.74 -8.83
C PHE A 27 -11.08 -4.55 -7.70
N VAL A 28 -11.37 -3.93 -6.57
CA VAL A 28 -11.73 -4.65 -5.36
C VAL A 28 -13.17 -4.38 -4.94
N SER A 29 -13.47 -3.15 -4.51
CA SER A 29 -14.81 -2.80 -4.04
C SER A 29 -14.96 -1.28 -3.94
N SER A 30 -16.19 -0.80 -4.21
CA SER A 30 -16.54 0.59 -3.96
C SER A 30 -16.97 0.82 -2.50
N TYR A 31 -17.19 -0.26 -1.75
CA TYR A 31 -17.59 -0.16 -0.34
C TYR A 31 -16.35 -0.10 0.54
N ILE A 32 -15.78 1.10 0.65
CA ILE A 32 -14.56 1.32 1.40
C ILE A 32 -14.75 2.49 2.35
N ARG A 33 -14.26 2.33 3.59
CA ARG A 33 -14.23 3.39 4.59
C ARG A 33 -12.79 3.52 5.09
N ILE A 34 -12.36 4.75 5.30
CA ILE A 34 -11.00 5.05 5.71
C ILE A 34 -10.99 5.35 7.19
N GLY A 35 -10.09 4.72 7.92
CA GLY A 35 -9.88 4.99 9.34
C GLY A 35 -8.88 6.10 9.55
N GLU A 36 -8.46 6.29 10.79
CA GLU A 36 -7.52 7.34 11.16
C GLU A 36 -6.09 6.88 10.94
N ALA A 37 -5.34 7.65 10.16
CA ALA A 37 -3.93 7.38 9.88
C ALA A 37 -3.08 7.67 11.11
N LYS A 38 -2.03 6.87 11.30
CA LYS A 38 -1.03 7.12 12.33
C LYS A 38 0.36 6.97 11.73
N LYS A 39 1.34 7.59 12.38
CA LYS A 39 2.75 7.49 12.00
C LYS A 39 3.44 6.57 12.98
N VAL A 40 4.25 5.66 12.46
CA VAL A 40 5.00 4.70 13.27
C VAL A 40 6.38 4.48 12.66
N THR A 41 7.29 3.93 13.43
CA THR A 41 8.60 3.47 12.94
C THR A 41 8.67 1.94 12.91
N GLU A 42 7.71 1.28 13.54
CA GLU A 42 7.63 -0.17 13.58
C GLU A 42 6.19 -0.61 13.33
N TYR A 43 6.04 -1.72 12.62
CA TYR A 43 4.74 -2.30 12.36
C TYR A 43 4.89 -3.81 12.19
N SER A 44 3.99 -4.56 12.78
CA SER A 44 3.97 -6.02 12.65
C SER A 44 2.56 -6.48 12.34
N ALA A 45 2.44 -7.47 11.50
CA ALA A 45 1.17 -8.11 11.20
C ALA A 45 1.41 -9.54 10.73
N LYS A 46 0.36 -10.35 10.80
CA LYS A 46 0.46 -11.74 10.38
C LYS A 46 0.75 -11.88 8.90
N TYR A 47 0.17 -11.01 8.08
CA TYR A 47 0.37 -10.98 6.63
C TYR A 47 0.74 -9.58 6.20
N ILE A 48 1.89 -9.44 5.55
CA ILE A 48 2.35 -8.17 4.99
C ILE A 48 2.82 -8.40 3.57
N ALA A 49 2.34 -7.58 2.64
CA ALA A 49 2.84 -7.55 1.27
C ALA A 49 3.21 -6.11 0.95
N TYR A 50 4.43 -5.87 0.49
CA TYR A 50 4.90 -4.51 0.24
C TYR A 50 5.93 -4.46 -0.87
N GLN A 51 6.15 -3.27 -1.39
CA GLN A 51 7.16 -3.02 -2.42
C GLN A 51 7.90 -1.74 -2.10
N LYS A 52 9.21 -1.81 -2.09
CA LYS A 52 10.08 -0.65 -1.88
C LYS A 52 10.36 0.05 -3.19
N THR A 53 10.57 1.35 -3.09
CA THR A 53 10.98 2.19 -4.21
C THR A 53 12.26 2.93 -3.82
N THR A 54 13.05 3.29 -4.82
CA THR A 54 14.28 4.06 -4.67
C THR A 54 14.32 5.18 -5.71
N GLY A 55 15.38 5.95 -5.73
CA GLY A 55 15.50 7.08 -6.64
C GLY A 55 15.12 8.38 -5.95
N ALA A 56 14.18 9.12 -6.52
CA ALA A 56 13.74 10.38 -5.94
C ALA A 56 13.10 10.18 -4.56
N TYR A 57 12.47 9.02 -4.33
CA TYR A 57 11.91 8.66 -3.04
C TYR A 57 12.41 7.28 -2.62
N ASN A 58 12.80 7.16 -1.37
CA ASN A 58 13.17 5.87 -0.77
C ASN A 58 12.03 5.46 0.16
N GLY A 59 11.01 4.89 -0.40
CA GLY A 59 9.80 4.58 0.31
C GLY A 59 9.29 3.18 0.08
N PHE A 60 8.05 2.95 0.48
CA PHE A 60 7.37 1.69 0.19
C PHE A 60 5.85 1.88 0.24
N LEU A 61 5.18 0.96 -0.41
CA LEU A 61 3.73 0.82 -0.39
C LEU A 61 3.42 -0.63 -0.02
N GLY A 62 2.50 -0.83 0.89
CA GLY A 62 2.12 -2.18 1.27
C GLY A 62 0.74 -2.30 1.85
N PHE A 63 0.30 -3.54 1.99
CA PHE A 63 -0.98 -3.91 2.58
C PHE A 63 -0.75 -5.00 3.60
N ALA A 64 -1.48 -4.95 4.70
CA ALA A 64 -1.29 -5.91 5.79
C ALA A 64 -2.59 -6.19 6.54
N SER A 65 -2.69 -7.37 7.11
CA SER A 65 -3.76 -7.71 8.05
C SER A 65 -3.30 -8.82 8.99
N ASP A 66 -3.99 -8.92 10.14
CA ASP A 66 -3.73 -10.00 11.10
C ASP A 66 -4.66 -11.20 10.88
N ASP A 67 -5.64 -11.05 10.00
CA ASP A 67 -6.62 -12.07 9.69
C ASP A 67 -6.78 -12.21 8.17
N ASN A 68 -7.83 -12.86 7.74
CA ASN A 68 -8.09 -13.10 6.33
C ASN A 68 -8.53 -11.86 5.54
N ALA A 69 -8.57 -10.68 6.17
CA ALA A 69 -9.02 -9.46 5.50
C ALA A 69 -8.18 -9.12 4.25
N ILE A 70 -6.88 -9.47 4.25
CA ILE A 70 -6.02 -9.22 3.10
C ILE A 70 -6.49 -9.96 1.85
N LEU A 71 -7.27 -11.02 2.00
CA LEU A 71 -7.84 -11.75 0.87
C LEU A 71 -8.81 -10.90 0.06
N THR A 72 -9.39 -9.86 0.67
CA THR A 72 -10.26 -8.94 -0.05
C THR A 72 -9.52 -8.31 -1.23
N ILE A 73 -8.27 -7.92 -0.99
CA ILE A 73 -7.43 -7.36 -2.06
C ILE A 73 -6.98 -8.45 -3.02
N ALA A 74 -6.52 -9.57 -2.51
CA ALA A 74 -6.04 -10.67 -3.35
C ALA A 74 -7.13 -11.15 -4.31
N ASP A 75 -8.33 -11.40 -3.78
CA ASP A 75 -9.45 -11.88 -4.56
C ASP A 75 -9.88 -10.86 -5.62
N GLY A 76 -9.97 -9.59 -5.20
CA GLY A 76 -10.44 -8.53 -6.09
C GLY A 76 -9.49 -8.30 -7.26
N TYR A 77 -8.21 -8.21 -6.99
CA TYR A 77 -7.23 -7.94 -8.04
C TYR A 77 -7.06 -9.13 -8.99
N ALA A 78 -7.01 -10.34 -8.47
CA ALA A 78 -6.84 -11.54 -9.30
C ALA A 78 -8.12 -11.97 -9.99
N ASP A 79 -9.27 -11.44 -9.55
CA ASP A 79 -10.60 -11.88 -10.01
C ASP A 79 -10.76 -13.38 -9.83
N GLU A 80 -10.37 -13.88 -8.65
CA GLU A 80 -10.54 -15.27 -8.28
C GLU A 80 -10.69 -15.38 -6.76
N TYR A 81 -11.05 -16.55 -6.26
CA TYR A 81 -11.27 -16.77 -4.83
C TYR A 81 -10.08 -17.50 -4.22
N PHE A 82 -9.47 -16.91 -3.19
CA PHE A 82 -8.44 -17.57 -2.40
C PHE A 82 -9.04 -18.02 -1.07
N GLU A 83 -8.86 -19.28 -0.75
CA GLU A 83 -9.42 -19.85 0.48
C GLU A 83 -8.71 -19.36 1.72
N LYS A 84 -7.42 -19.10 1.64
CA LYS A 84 -6.59 -18.66 2.76
C LYS A 84 -5.46 -17.76 2.27
N PRO A 85 -4.87 -16.96 3.19
CA PRO A 85 -3.75 -16.08 2.82
C PRO A 85 -2.44 -16.88 2.68
N ASP A 86 -2.35 -17.68 1.64
CA ASP A 86 -1.14 -18.43 1.32
C ASP A 86 -0.23 -17.64 0.38
N GLU A 87 0.82 -18.28 -0.11
CA GLU A 87 1.77 -17.61 -1.01
C GLU A 87 1.11 -17.08 -2.28
N ASP A 88 0.18 -17.84 -2.86
CA ASP A 88 -0.51 -17.42 -4.08
C ASP A 88 -1.36 -16.17 -3.83
N ALA A 89 -2.06 -16.14 -2.71
CA ALA A 89 -2.88 -14.97 -2.34
C ALA A 89 -2.01 -13.74 -2.10
N LEU A 90 -0.92 -13.89 -1.35
CA LEU A 90 -0.03 -12.76 -1.07
C LEU A 90 0.71 -12.30 -2.33
N ASP A 91 1.01 -13.20 -3.25
CA ASP A 91 1.58 -12.84 -4.54
C ASP A 91 0.62 -11.95 -5.33
N SER A 92 -0.68 -12.24 -5.29
CA SER A 92 -1.70 -11.38 -5.90
C SER A 92 -1.69 -9.98 -5.30
N VAL A 93 -1.56 -9.87 -3.98
CA VAL A 93 -1.46 -8.55 -3.31
C VAL A 93 -0.19 -7.83 -3.75
N CYS A 94 0.92 -8.56 -3.88
CA CYS A 94 2.18 -7.99 -4.38
C CYS A 94 2.01 -7.44 -5.79
N GLU A 95 1.31 -8.15 -6.66
CA GLU A 95 1.06 -7.69 -8.03
C GLU A 95 0.20 -6.43 -8.05
N PHE A 96 -0.81 -6.37 -7.19
CA PHE A 96 -1.62 -5.17 -7.05
C PHE A 96 -0.77 -3.98 -6.60
N THR A 97 0.09 -4.19 -5.61
CA THR A 97 1.01 -3.17 -5.11
C THR A 97 1.95 -2.70 -6.21
N ASN A 98 2.49 -3.63 -6.98
CA ASN A 98 3.37 -3.33 -8.10
C ASN A 98 2.65 -2.52 -9.18
N CYS A 99 1.39 -2.85 -9.45
CA CYS A 99 0.57 -2.11 -10.40
C CYS A 99 0.39 -0.66 -9.97
N ILE A 100 0.07 -0.42 -8.70
CA ILE A 100 -0.12 0.93 -8.16
C ILE A 100 1.18 1.73 -8.23
N ASN A 101 2.29 1.14 -7.80
CA ASN A 101 3.60 1.79 -7.86
C ASN A 101 4.00 2.11 -9.30
N GLY A 102 3.66 1.22 -10.25
CA GLY A 102 3.92 1.46 -11.67
C GLY A 102 3.15 2.66 -12.19
N LEU A 103 1.88 2.78 -11.80
CA LEU A 103 1.07 3.95 -12.17
C LEU A 103 1.64 5.22 -11.56
N TYR A 104 2.09 5.16 -10.31
CA TYR A 104 2.69 6.30 -9.63
C TYR A 104 4.00 6.73 -10.31
N ALA A 105 4.84 5.75 -10.65
CA ALA A 105 6.10 6.01 -11.36
C ALA A 105 5.85 6.70 -12.71
N THR A 106 4.78 6.29 -13.40
CA THR A 106 4.39 6.91 -14.67
C THR A 106 3.95 8.36 -14.46
N GLU A 107 3.14 8.63 -13.45
CA GLU A 107 2.72 10.00 -13.12
C GLU A 107 3.92 10.89 -12.80
N LEU A 108 4.87 10.38 -12.02
CA LEU A 108 6.07 11.12 -11.68
C LEU A 108 6.95 11.40 -12.90
N SER A 109 7.00 10.46 -13.83
CA SER A 109 7.83 10.63 -15.04
C SER A 109 7.37 11.82 -15.88
N TYR A 110 6.09 12.15 -15.88
CA TYR A 110 5.59 13.34 -16.56
C TYR A 110 6.06 14.64 -15.91
N LYS A 111 6.51 14.57 -14.66
CA LYS A 111 7.09 15.69 -13.92
C LYS A 111 8.61 15.61 -13.89
N GLU A 112 9.18 14.74 -14.71
CA GLU A 112 10.61 14.50 -14.78
C GLU A 112 11.22 13.99 -13.45
N VAL A 113 10.39 13.28 -12.66
CA VAL A 113 10.81 12.66 -11.42
C VAL A 113 10.88 11.16 -11.66
N VAL A 114 12.00 10.53 -11.31
CA VAL A 114 12.22 9.11 -11.58
C VAL A 114 12.33 8.34 -10.27
N ILE A 115 11.54 7.28 -10.17
CA ILE A 115 11.68 6.30 -9.10
C ILE A 115 11.88 4.92 -9.73
N ASP A 116 12.60 4.08 -9.01
CA ASP A 116 12.82 2.69 -9.40
C ASP A 116 12.06 1.80 -8.41
N MET A 117 11.41 0.77 -8.93
CA MET A 117 10.68 -0.18 -8.11
C MET A 117 11.52 -1.43 -7.89
N LEU A 118 11.67 -1.82 -6.64
CA LEU A 118 12.31 -3.09 -6.30
C LEU A 118 11.27 -4.21 -6.42
N PRO A 119 11.69 -5.47 -6.45
CA PRO A 119 10.72 -6.58 -6.47
C PRO A 119 9.82 -6.52 -5.24
N PRO A 120 8.50 -6.76 -5.38
CA PRO A 120 7.64 -6.81 -4.21
C PRO A 120 7.96 -8.03 -3.35
N GLU A 121 7.66 -7.93 -2.06
CA GLU A 121 7.94 -8.96 -1.07
C GLU A 121 6.70 -9.20 -0.22
N PHE A 122 6.56 -10.42 0.29
CA PHE A 122 5.55 -10.68 1.30
C PHE A 122 6.16 -11.49 2.45
N HIS A 123 5.58 -11.33 3.63
CA HIS A 123 6.04 -12.00 4.84
C HIS A 123 4.85 -12.51 5.65
N PHE A 124 5.01 -13.71 6.20
CA PHE A 124 4.12 -14.26 7.20
C PHE A 124 4.71 -13.94 8.57
N ASP A 125 3.90 -13.48 9.51
CA ASP A 125 4.34 -12.99 10.82
C ASP A 125 5.46 -11.96 10.63
N GLY A 126 5.17 -10.99 9.78
CA GLY A 126 6.16 -10.01 9.34
C GLY A 126 6.29 -8.81 10.24
N SER A 127 7.43 -8.14 10.11
CA SER A 127 7.73 -6.93 10.86
C SER A 127 8.48 -5.96 9.97
N LEU A 128 8.05 -4.71 9.98
CA LEU A 128 8.73 -3.62 9.29
C LEU A 128 9.28 -2.66 10.32
N LYS A 129 10.57 -2.33 10.22
CA LYS A 129 11.22 -1.42 11.14
C LYS A 129 12.04 -0.43 10.33
N GLU A 130 11.77 0.85 10.51
CA GLU A 130 12.38 1.92 9.76
C GLU A 130 12.98 2.97 10.68
N THR A 131 13.98 3.71 10.20
CA THR A 131 14.55 4.81 10.96
C THR A 131 13.67 6.06 10.87
N ALA A 132 12.95 6.22 9.78
CA ALA A 132 12.01 7.31 9.59
C ALA A 132 10.57 6.80 9.76
N GLU A 133 9.67 7.71 10.14
CA GLU A 133 8.27 7.35 10.31
C GLU A 133 7.59 7.05 8.98
N PHE A 134 6.63 6.15 9.02
CA PHE A 134 5.75 5.87 7.89
C PHE A 134 4.29 5.84 8.36
N TYR A 135 3.38 5.93 7.41
CA TYR A 135 1.95 5.98 7.70
C TYR A 135 1.33 4.60 7.68
N VAL A 136 0.46 4.36 8.65
CA VAL A 136 -0.43 3.19 8.66
C VAL A 136 -1.85 3.74 8.60
N LEU A 137 -2.58 3.40 7.54
CA LEU A 137 -3.93 3.87 7.32
C LEU A 137 -4.88 2.67 7.28
N PRO A 138 -5.76 2.51 8.28
CA PRO A 138 -6.74 1.43 8.25
C PRO A 138 -7.76 1.66 7.13
N LEU A 139 -7.94 0.65 6.29
CA LEU A 139 -8.97 0.64 5.26
C LEU A 139 -9.98 -0.43 5.61
N TYR A 140 -11.26 -0.06 5.66
CA TYR A 140 -12.33 -1.02 5.89
C TYR A 140 -13.01 -1.28 4.56
N ILE A 141 -12.69 -2.42 3.97
CA ILE A 141 -13.18 -2.81 2.65
C ILE A 141 -14.24 -3.87 2.86
N THR A 142 -15.49 -3.54 2.53
CA THR A 142 -16.66 -4.38 2.81
C THR A 142 -16.69 -4.84 4.28
N GLY A 143 -16.30 -3.93 5.18
CA GLY A 143 -16.28 -4.19 6.63
C GLY A 143 -15.04 -4.91 7.15
N LYS A 144 -14.10 -5.28 6.28
CA LYS A 144 -12.88 -5.98 6.67
C LYS A 144 -11.71 -5.02 6.70
N LYS A 145 -10.95 -5.05 7.80
CA LYS A 145 -9.86 -4.10 8.01
C LYS A 145 -8.57 -4.60 7.39
N VAL A 146 -8.05 -3.81 6.44
CA VAL A 146 -6.72 -4.01 5.86
C VAL A 146 -5.93 -2.72 6.11
N ASP A 147 -4.72 -2.83 6.62
CA ASP A 147 -3.87 -1.66 6.83
C ASP A 147 -3.10 -1.35 5.56
N LEU A 148 -3.15 -0.08 5.15
CA LEU A 148 -2.33 0.45 4.08
C LEU A 148 -1.07 1.03 4.73
N LEU A 149 0.08 0.65 4.22
CA LEU A 149 1.38 1.11 4.71
C LEU A 149 2.02 1.97 3.63
N VAL A 150 2.37 3.22 3.96
CA VAL A 150 2.95 4.15 2.98
C VAL A 150 4.11 4.91 3.58
N LYS A 151 5.25 4.84 2.91
CA LYS A 151 6.41 5.69 3.19
C LYS A 151 6.87 6.29 1.88
N MET A 152 7.08 7.61 1.88
CA MET A 152 7.54 8.32 0.68
C MET A 152 8.84 9.05 0.96
#